data_5d378c48834c2fb8e1d9c778a868008c
#
_entry.id   5d378c48834c2fb8e1d9c778a868008c
#
_cell.length_a   1.000
_cell.length_b   1.000
_cell.length_c   1.000
_cell.angle_alpha   90.00
_cell.angle_beta   90.00
_cell.angle_gamma   90.00
#
_symmetry.space_group_name_H-M   'P 1'
#
loop_
_entity.id
_entity.type
_entity.pdbx_description
1 polymer ?
#
loop_
_entity_poly.entity_id
_entity_poly.type
_entity_poly.pdbx_seq_one_letter_code
_entity_poly.pdbx_strand_id
1 'polypeptide(L)'
;VLRPLQELAATASRLSSMTHMSRQELEALAGELEKINAKHLDSRIDLPATQKELRALAQAINAMLDRINKAYSAQMRFVSDASHELRTPIAVIQGYAALLDRWGKDDPEALQESIHAIRSEAKAMEELVEQLLFLARGDNDTQPVKPVAFDLTVLAGEVLREEEMIHQDRVFLPRWGEAPIPVRADQGLIKQVMRILMDNSVKYSPPDGRVYLRVTAQEGYARVTVQDEGMGIAPQGIPHIFDRFYRTDQSRDRRTGGTGLGLSIAKWIVDRHGGWFEVVSREGVGTRISFLLPSAPASTEEEAL
;
A
#
# COMPACT_ATOMS: atom_id res chain seq x y z
N VAL A 1 -19.02 -5.07 -11.38
CA VAL A 1 -18.83 -3.59 -11.45
C VAL A 1 -20.06 -2.90 -12.03
N LEU A 2 -20.86 -3.53 -12.90
CA LEU A 2 -22.00 -2.91 -13.60
C LEU A 2 -23.37 -3.05 -12.88
N ARG A 3 -23.52 -3.97 -11.92
CA ARG A 3 -24.77 -4.14 -11.15
C ARG A 3 -25.30 -2.86 -10.48
N PRO A 4 -24.48 -2.03 -9.82
CA PRO A 4 -24.96 -0.80 -9.20
C PRO A 4 -25.51 0.22 -10.19
N LEU A 5 -24.97 0.28 -11.41
CA LEU A 5 -25.46 1.20 -12.46
C LEU A 5 -26.82 0.76 -13.02
N GLN A 6 -27.06 -0.55 -13.16
CA GLN A 6 -28.33 -1.09 -13.57
C GLN A 6 -29.42 -0.89 -12.49
N GLU A 7 -29.04 -1.01 -11.20
CA GLU A 7 -29.94 -0.73 -10.07
C GLU A 7 -30.27 0.76 -9.96
N LEU A 8 -29.31 1.65 -10.26
CA LEU A 8 -29.55 3.10 -10.33
C LEU A 8 -30.49 3.48 -11.48
N ALA A 9 -30.31 2.89 -12.66
CA ALA A 9 -31.21 3.12 -13.79
C ALA A 9 -32.65 2.64 -13.47
N ALA A 10 -32.78 1.48 -12.81
CA ALA A 10 -34.06 0.96 -12.35
C ALA A 10 -34.68 1.84 -11.24
N THR A 11 -33.87 2.42 -10.35
CA THR A 11 -34.33 3.31 -9.29
C THR A 11 -34.74 4.68 -9.84
N ALA A 12 -33.99 5.23 -10.80
CA ALA A 12 -34.38 6.44 -11.53
C ALA A 12 -35.71 6.28 -12.27
N SER A 13 -35.95 5.12 -12.91
CA SER A 13 -37.25 4.78 -13.52
C SER A 13 -38.40 4.67 -12.52
N ARG A 14 -38.15 4.22 -11.28
CA ARG A 14 -39.16 4.16 -10.21
C ARG A 14 -39.47 5.53 -9.61
N LEU A 15 -38.49 6.40 -9.47
CA LEU A 15 -38.67 7.80 -9.02
C LEU A 15 -39.49 8.61 -10.01
N SER A 16 -39.49 8.25 -11.30
CA SER A 16 -40.35 8.81 -12.35
C SER A 16 -41.86 8.72 -12.08
N SER A 17 -42.28 7.74 -11.30
CA SER A 17 -43.70 7.55 -10.99
C SER A 17 -44.19 8.30 -9.76
N MET A 18 -43.35 8.97 -9.01
CA MET A 18 -43.67 9.53 -7.68
C MET A 18 -43.57 11.04 -7.54
N THR A 19 -43.05 11.77 -8.53
CA THR A 19 -42.83 13.24 -8.39
C THR A 19 -43.22 13.98 -9.67
N HIS A 20 -43.64 15.25 -9.56
CA HIS A 20 -43.94 16.17 -10.67
C HIS A 20 -42.73 16.52 -11.57
N MET A 21 -41.89 15.55 -11.90
CA MET A 21 -40.77 15.70 -12.80
C MET A 21 -41.19 15.55 -14.24
N SER A 22 -40.64 16.37 -15.13
CA SER A 22 -40.89 16.25 -16.57
C SER A 22 -40.39 14.89 -17.06
N ARG A 23 -41.31 14.11 -17.64
CA ARG A 23 -41.07 12.77 -18.20
C ARG A 23 -39.95 12.79 -19.24
N GLN A 24 -39.81 13.87 -20.00
CA GLN A 24 -38.78 14.04 -21.04
C GLN A 24 -37.37 14.17 -20.45
N GLU A 25 -37.21 14.88 -19.32
CA GLU A 25 -35.91 15.06 -18.67
C GLU A 25 -35.39 13.76 -18.01
N LEU A 26 -36.32 12.94 -17.50
CA LEU A 26 -35.99 11.62 -16.95
C LEU A 26 -35.66 10.59 -18.03
N GLU A 27 -36.37 10.61 -19.17
CA GLU A 27 -36.04 9.78 -20.32
C GLU A 27 -34.66 10.17 -20.90
N ALA A 28 -34.32 11.46 -20.92
CA ALA A 28 -33.01 11.93 -21.33
C ALA A 28 -31.89 11.45 -20.37
N LEU A 29 -32.11 11.53 -19.04
CA LEU A 29 -31.18 11.03 -18.04
C LEU A 29 -30.98 9.51 -18.15
N ALA A 30 -32.07 8.74 -18.33
CA ALA A 30 -31.99 7.31 -18.51
C ALA A 30 -31.21 6.94 -19.79
N GLY A 31 -31.43 7.66 -20.89
CA GLY A 31 -30.70 7.46 -22.14
C GLY A 31 -29.19 7.77 -22.04
N GLU A 32 -28.82 8.78 -21.26
CA GLU A 32 -27.39 9.07 -20.99
C GLU A 32 -26.76 8.00 -20.07
N LEU A 33 -27.48 7.50 -19.07
CA LEU A 33 -27.02 6.41 -18.21
C LEU A 33 -26.82 5.09 -18.97
N GLU A 34 -27.68 4.78 -19.96
CA GLU A 34 -27.54 3.58 -20.79
C GLU A 34 -26.27 3.59 -21.67
N LYS A 35 -25.77 4.77 -22.04
CA LYS A 35 -24.54 4.93 -22.83
C LYS A 35 -23.27 4.65 -22.01
N ILE A 36 -23.36 4.69 -20.68
CA ILE A 36 -22.23 4.46 -19.79
C ILE A 36 -21.97 2.97 -19.67
N ASN A 37 -20.82 2.53 -20.16
CA ASN A 37 -20.35 1.15 -20.04
C ASN A 37 -18.87 1.13 -19.63
N ALA A 38 -18.31 -0.07 -19.39
CA ALA A 38 -16.93 -0.23 -18.93
C ALA A 38 -15.87 0.37 -19.87
N LYS A 39 -16.19 0.64 -21.15
CA LYS A 39 -15.30 1.27 -22.13
C LYS A 39 -15.45 2.79 -22.18
N HIS A 40 -16.52 3.33 -21.62
CA HIS A 40 -16.86 4.76 -21.67
C HIS A 40 -17.19 5.31 -20.28
N LEU A 41 -16.36 4.95 -19.27
CA LEU A 41 -16.47 5.47 -17.90
C LEU A 41 -16.06 6.94 -17.77
N ASP A 42 -15.47 7.52 -18.79
CA ASP A 42 -15.13 8.93 -18.92
C ASP A 42 -16.30 9.81 -19.38
N SER A 43 -17.37 9.20 -19.88
CA SER A 43 -18.60 9.91 -20.25
C SER A 43 -19.20 10.60 -19.02
N ARG A 44 -19.74 11.80 -19.24
CA ARG A 44 -20.39 12.61 -18.19
C ARG A 44 -21.82 12.91 -18.61
N ILE A 45 -22.70 12.94 -17.63
CA ILE A 45 -24.08 13.35 -17.80
C ILE A 45 -24.10 14.87 -17.85
N ASP A 46 -24.41 15.42 -19.02
CA ASP A 46 -24.61 16.88 -19.23
C ASP A 46 -26.09 17.09 -19.53
N LEU A 47 -26.85 17.52 -18.52
CA LEU A 47 -28.25 17.84 -18.66
C LEU A 47 -28.42 19.35 -18.56
N PRO A 48 -29.04 20.01 -19.56
CA PRO A 48 -29.51 21.38 -19.46
C PRO A 48 -30.74 21.44 -18.54
N ALA A 49 -30.60 20.93 -17.32
CA ALA A 49 -31.72 20.79 -16.39
C ALA A 49 -32.04 22.16 -15.76
N THR A 50 -33.31 22.53 -15.86
CA THR A 50 -33.87 23.75 -15.25
C THR A 50 -34.14 23.54 -13.75
N GLN A 51 -34.27 22.30 -13.29
CA GLN A 51 -34.59 21.94 -11.91
C GLN A 51 -33.32 21.65 -11.10
N LYS A 52 -33.23 22.27 -9.90
CA LYS A 52 -32.08 22.12 -8.98
C LYS A 52 -31.81 20.68 -8.58
N GLU A 53 -32.88 19.91 -8.38
CA GLU A 53 -32.85 18.50 -7.94
C GLU A 53 -32.20 17.59 -8.99
N LEU A 54 -32.54 17.74 -10.26
CA LEU A 54 -31.95 17.00 -11.37
C LEU A 54 -30.48 17.33 -11.57
N ARG A 55 -30.11 18.60 -11.41
CA ARG A 55 -28.72 19.01 -11.49
C ARG A 55 -27.89 18.42 -10.34
N ALA A 56 -28.43 18.40 -9.11
CA ALA A 56 -27.77 17.79 -7.98
C ALA A 56 -27.60 16.26 -8.16
N LEU A 57 -28.61 15.58 -8.72
CA LEU A 57 -28.54 14.17 -9.03
C LEU A 57 -27.48 13.88 -10.11
N ALA A 58 -27.46 14.63 -11.21
CA ALA A 58 -26.44 14.48 -12.25
C ALA A 58 -25.01 14.70 -11.71
N GLN A 59 -24.83 15.71 -10.85
CA GLN A 59 -23.54 15.93 -10.18
C GLN A 59 -23.13 14.77 -9.27
N ALA A 60 -24.05 14.20 -8.49
CA ALA A 60 -23.79 13.06 -7.63
C ALA A 60 -23.41 11.82 -8.45
N ILE A 61 -24.11 11.58 -9.56
CA ILE A 61 -23.78 10.48 -10.48
C ILE A 61 -22.42 10.70 -11.13
N ASN A 62 -22.11 11.89 -11.62
CA ASN A 62 -20.82 12.20 -12.20
C ASN A 62 -19.66 12.01 -11.18
N ALA A 63 -19.87 12.43 -9.93
CA ALA A 63 -18.91 12.20 -8.86
C ALA A 63 -18.71 10.70 -8.56
N MET A 64 -19.76 9.91 -8.64
CA MET A 64 -19.68 8.45 -8.51
C MET A 64 -18.93 7.82 -9.69
N LEU A 65 -19.21 8.25 -10.92
CA LEU A 65 -18.49 7.81 -12.13
C LEU A 65 -17.00 8.14 -12.04
N ASP A 66 -16.63 9.31 -11.53
CA ASP A 66 -15.24 9.70 -11.30
C ASP A 66 -14.55 8.74 -10.33
N ARG A 67 -15.22 8.35 -9.24
CA ARG A 67 -14.68 7.38 -8.27
C ARG A 67 -14.51 6.01 -8.89
N ILE A 68 -15.51 5.54 -9.65
CA ILE A 68 -15.45 4.24 -10.33
C ILE A 68 -14.31 4.23 -11.37
N ASN A 69 -14.20 5.28 -12.18
CA ASN A 69 -13.17 5.39 -13.21
C ASN A 69 -11.75 5.43 -12.58
N LYS A 70 -11.58 6.18 -11.50
CA LYS A 70 -10.31 6.20 -10.75
C LYS A 70 -9.96 4.82 -10.18
N ALA A 71 -10.93 4.14 -9.56
CA ALA A 71 -10.73 2.79 -9.01
C ALA A 71 -10.40 1.77 -10.10
N TYR A 72 -11.12 1.80 -11.22
CA TYR A 72 -10.88 0.91 -12.37
C TYR A 72 -9.50 1.15 -13.00
N SER A 73 -9.14 2.40 -13.21
CA SER A 73 -7.82 2.77 -13.75
C SER A 73 -6.68 2.38 -12.82
N ALA A 74 -6.87 2.50 -11.49
CA ALA A 74 -5.90 2.03 -10.50
C ALA A 74 -5.76 0.50 -10.53
N GLN A 75 -6.87 -0.23 -10.66
CA GLN A 75 -6.87 -1.69 -10.77
C GLN A 75 -6.17 -2.16 -12.06
N MET A 76 -6.43 -1.50 -13.20
CA MET A 76 -5.76 -1.82 -14.47
C MET A 76 -4.25 -1.57 -14.40
N ARG A 77 -3.83 -0.45 -13.81
CA ARG A 77 -2.40 -0.19 -13.56
C ARG A 77 -1.79 -1.27 -12.66
N PHE A 78 -2.45 -1.63 -11.56
CA PHE A 78 -1.99 -2.69 -10.67
C PHE A 78 -1.74 -4.01 -11.39
N VAL A 79 -2.68 -4.46 -12.25
CA VAL A 79 -2.51 -5.70 -13.05
C VAL A 79 -1.36 -5.58 -14.05
N SER A 80 -1.24 -4.43 -14.71
CA SER A 80 -0.15 -4.17 -15.67
C SER A 80 1.20 -4.20 -14.98
N ASP A 81 1.34 -3.47 -13.87
CA ASP A 81 2.59 -3.34 -13.14
C ASP A 81 2.99 -4.69 -12.50
N ALA A 82 2.04 -5.44 -11.91
CA ALA A 82 2.27 -6.79 -11.42
C ALA A 82 2.79 -7.73 -12.54
N SER A 83 2.21 -7.62 -13.74
CA SER A 83 2.63 -8.42 -14.89
C SER A 83 4.06 -8.07 -15.32
N HIS A 84 4.44 -6.80 -15.25
CA HIS A 84 5.80 -6.33 -15.56
C HIS A 84 6.80 -6.82 -14.51
N GLU A 85 6.48 -6.67 -13.22
CA GLU A 85 7.35 -7.11 -12.12
C GLU A 85 7.54 -8.62 -12.05
N LEU A 86 6.55 -9.42 -12.50
CA LEU A 86 6.68 -10.88 -12.61
C LEU A 86 7.48 -11.31 -13.85
N ARG A 87 7.43 -10.57 -14.94
CA ARG A 87 8.12 -10.94 -16.18
C ARG A 87 9.63 -10.89 -16.04
N THR A 88 10.15 -9.92 -15.30
CA THR A 88 11.60 -9.72 -15.12
C THR A 88 12.28 -10.92 -14.45
N PRO A 89 11.86 -11.40 -13.26
CA PRO A 89 12.46 -12.58 -12.62
C PRO A 89 12.29 -13.84 -13.47
N ILE A 90 11.16 -14.01 -14.17
CA ILE A 90 10.95 -15.15 -15.09
C ILE A 90 12.01 -15.15 -16.19
N ALA A 91 12.30 -14.00 -16.80
CA ALA A 91 13.32 -13.90 -17.83
C ALA A 91 14.73 -14.21 -17.31
N VAL A 92 15.04 -13.80 -16.07
CA VAL A 92 16.31 -14.13 -15.40
C VAL A 92 16.41 -15.63 -15.15
N ILE A 93 15.36 -16.26 -14.60
CA ILE A 93 15.30 -17.71 -14.37
C ILE A 93 15.51 -18.48 -15.69
N GLN A 94 14.80 -18.06 -16.76
CA GLN A 94 14.96 -18.70 -18.08
C GLN A 94 16.38 -18.54 -18.63
N GLY A 95 17.01 -17.37 -18.44
CA GLY A 95 18.39 -17.13 -18.85
C GLY A 95 19.39 -18.07 -18.15
N TYR A 96 19.31 -18.15 -16.82
CA TYR A 96 20.18 -19.02 -16.03
C TYR A 96 19.88 -20.51 -16.28
N ALA A 97 18.63 -20.90 -16.48
CA ALA A 97 18.28 -22.26 -16.89
C ALA A 97 18.91 -22.64 -18.25
N ALA A 98 18.90 -21.72 -19.23
CA ALA A 98 19.55 -21.94 -20.51
C ALA A 98 21.09 -22.01 -20.39
N LEU A 99 21.71 -21.25 -19.48
CA LEU A 99 23.13 -21.36 -19.16
C LEU A 99 23.47 -22.73 -18.57
N LEU A 100 22.63 -23.21 -17.63
CA LEU A 100 22.78 -24.54 -17.04
C LEU A 100 22.71 -25.67 -18.06
N ASP A 101 21.78 -25.57 -19.01
CA ASP A 101 21.60 -26.56 -20.05
C ASP A 101 22.83 -26.62 -20.99
N ARG A 102 23.46 -25.47 -21.24
CA ARG A 102 24.56 -25.34 -22.19
C ARG A 102 25.93 -25.65 -21.58
N TRP A 103 26.20 -25.21 -20.34
CA TRP A 103 27.53 -25.27 -19.73
C TRP A 103 27.58 -25.85 -18.33
N GLY A 104 26.42 -26.08 -17.69
CA GLY A 104 26.38 -26.50 -16.28
C GLY A 104 27.02 -27.84 -16.00
N LYS A 105 27.30 -28.68 -17.03
CA LYS A 105 28.01 -29.98 -16.89
C LYS A 105 29.52 -29.84 -16.85
N ASP A 106 30.05 -28.80 -17.46
CA ASP A 106 31.48 -28.62 -17.70
C ASP A 106 32.10 -27.54 -16.81
N ASP A 107 31.27 -26.69 -16.16
CA ASP A 107 31.70 -25.60 -15.31
C ASP A 107 30.95 -25.60 -13.97
N PRO A 108 31.58 -26.13 -12.89
CA PRO A 108 30.95 -26.16 -11.57
C PRO A 108 30.65 -24.80 -10.96
N GLU A 109 31.42 -23.75 -11.32
CA GLU A 109 31.22 -22.39 -10.82
C GLU A 109 29.99 -21.75 -11.46
N ALA A 110 29.85 -21.86 -12.78
CA ALA A 110 28.67 -21.46 -13.54
C ALA A 110 27.41 -22.22 -13.10
N LEU A 111 27.54 -23.50 -12.77
CA LEU A 111 26.46 -24.32 -12.20
C LEU A 111 25.97 -23.74 -10.88
N GLN A 112 26.89 -23.46 -9.95
CA GLN A 112 26.54 -22.98 -8.61
C GLN A 112 25.95 -21.57 -8.66
N GLU A 113 26.52 -20.69 -9.48
CA GLU A 113 26.01 -19.33 -9.69
C GLU A 113 24.59 -19.35 -10.25
N SER A 114 24.34 -20.18 -11.27
CA SER A 114 23.02 -20.29 -11.88
C SER A 114 21.96 -20.82 -10.92
N ILE A 115 22.29 -21.85 -10.14
CA ILE A 115 21.37 -22.39 -9.09
C ILE A 115 21.05 -21.30 -8.06
N HIS A 116 22.07 -20.55 -7.62
CA HIS A 116 21.86 -19.47 -6.64
C HIS A 116 20.97 -18.38 -7.21
N ALA A 117 21.20 -17.94 -8.43
CA ALA A 117 20.39 -16.92 -9.10
C ALA A 117 18.93 -17.37 -9.28
N ILE A 118 18.70 -18.58 -9.76
CA ILE A 118 17.34 -19.15 -9.90
C ILE A 118 16.61 -19.19 -8.55
N ARG A 119 17.28 -19.64 -7.50
CA ARG A 119 16.68 -19.69 -6.16
C ARG A 119 16.33 -18.30 -5.63
N SER A 120 17.21 -17.33 -5.83
CA SER A 120 16.99 -15.93 -5.41
C SER A 120 15.79 -15.34 -6.12
N GLU A 121 15.69 -15.49 -7.44
CA GLU A 121 14.56 -14.97 -8.21
C GLU A 121 13.24 -15.68 -7.88
N ALA A 122 13.27 -17.00 -7.66
CA ALA A 122 12.09 -17.75 -7.24
C ALA A 122 11.55 -17.25 -5.88
N LYS A 123 12.46 -16.98 -4.92
CA LYS A 123 12.08 -16.42 -3.62
C LYS A 123 11.52 -15.00 -3.77
N ALA A 124 12.13 -14.14 -4.57
CA ALA A 124 11.63 -12.80 -4.83
C ALA A 124 10.23 -12.81 -5.47
N MET A 125 9.96 -13.78 -6.37
CA MET A 125 8.61 -13.98 -6.93
C MET A 125 7.60 -14.44 -5.89
N GLU A 126 7.96 -15.34 -4.99
CA GLU A 126 7.10 -15.79 -3.89
C GLU A 126 6.69 -14.58 -3.01
N GLU A 127 7.66 -13.78 -2.58
CA GLU A 127 7.43 -12.55 -1.79
C GLU A 127 6.54 -11.55 -2.54
N LEU A 128 6.75 -11.35 -3.84
CA LEU A 128 5.90 -10.48 -4.66
C LEU A 128 4.46 -10.99 -4.73
N VAL A 129 4.25 -12.30 -4.95
CA VAL A 129 2.91 -12.90 -5.00
C VAL A 129 2.20 -12.76 -3.67
N GLU A 130 2.87 -12.98 -2.54
CA GLU A 130 2.29 -12.78 -1.20
C GLU A 130 1.87 -11.33 -0.98
N GLN A 131 2.69 -10.35 -1.38
CA GLN A 131 2.36 -8.93 -1.30
C GLN A 131 1.15 -8.56 -2.17
N LEU A 132 1.06 -9.12 -3.38
CA LEU A 132 -0.08 -8.91 -4.27
C LEU A 132 -1.37 -9.50 -3.68
N LEU A 133 -1.30 -10.72 -3.13
CA LEU A 133 -2.43 -11.37 -2.47
C LEU A 133 -2.88 -10.61 -1.22
N PHE A 134 -1.93 -10.10 -0.42
CA PHE A 134 -2.25 -9.25 0.73
C PHE A 134 -3.05 -8.01 0.31
N LEU A 135 -2.58 -7.27 -0.69
CA LEU A 135 -3.27 -6.07 -1.19
C LEU A 135 -4.62 -6.41 -1.81
N ALA A 136 -4.72 -7.50 -2.57
CA ALA A 136 -5.99 -7.94 -3.16
C ALA A 136 -7.04 -8.32 -2.09
N ARG A 137 -6.62 -8.97 -1.00
CA ARG A 137 -7.49 -9.26 0.15
C ARG A 137 -7.88 -7.98 0.89
N GLY A 138 -6.94 -7.04 1.00
CA GLY A 138 -7.18 -5.73 1.62
C GLY A 138 -8.23 -4.91 0.87
N ASP A 139 -8.14 -4.86 -0.46
CA ASP A 139 -9.09 -4.14 -1.32
C ASP A 139 -10.52 -4.73 -1.27
N ASN A 140 -10.63 -6.03 -1.01
CA ASN A 140 -11.92 -6.73 -0.92
C ASN A 140 -12.43 -6.84 0.53
N ASP A 141 -11.81 -6.16 1.50
CA ASP A 141 -12.14 -6.26 2.93
C ASP A 141 -12.12 -7.71 3.50
N THR A 142 -11.37 -8.60 2.84
CA THR A 142 -11.26 -10.01 3.25
C THR A 142 -9.99 -10.32 4.05
N GLN A 143 -9.09 -9.36 4.19
CA GLN A 143 -7.90 -9.49 5.04
C GLN A 143 -8.33 -9.43 6.51
N PRO A 144 -8.15 -10.51 7.29
CA PRO A 144 -8.52 -10.50 8.69
C PRO A 144 -7.59 -9.59 9.50
N VAL A 145 -8.17 -8.85 10.44
CA VAL A 145 -7.44 -8.05 11.42
C VAL A 145 -7.85 -8.52 12.81
N LYS A 146 -6.89 -8.88 13.66
CA LYS A 146 -7.12 -9.41 15.01
C LYS A 146 -6.52 -8.46 16.04
N PRO A 147 -7.24 -7.39 16.44
CA PRO A 147 -6.70 -6.41 17.36
C PRO A 147 -6.63 -6.98 18.79
N VAL A 148 -5.44 -6.94 19.35
CA VAL A 148 -5.13 -7.27 20.74
C VAL A 148 -4.47 -6.08 21.43
N ALA A 149 -4.54 -6.00 22.74
CA ALA A 149 -3.81 -4.99 23.51
C ALA A 149 -2.37 -5.46 23.73
N PHE A 150 -1.40 -4.61 23.43
CA PHE A 150 0.02 -4.90 23.67
C PHE A 150 0.82 -3.60 23.83
N ASP A 151 2.04 -3.74 24.37
CA ASP A 151 2.97 -2.63 24.49
C ASP A 151 3.79 -2.46 23.20
N LEU A 152 3.67 -1.29 22.59
CA LEU A 152 4.33 -0.97 21.33
C LEU A 152 5.86 -0.86 21.48
N THR A 153 6.37 -0.54 22.67
CA THR A 153 7.81 -0.47 22.94
C THR A 153 8.43 -1.87 22.96
N VAL A 154 7.73 -2.86 23.49
CA VAL A 154 8.16 -4.27 23.47
C VAL A 154 8.25 -4.76 22.04
N LEU A 155 7.21 -4.52 21.22
CA LEU A 155 7.20 -4.91 19.82
C LEU A 155 8.32 -4.23 19.02
N ALA A 156 8.56 -2.93 19.26
CA ALA A 156 9.65 -2.20 18.61
C ALA A 156 11.03 -2.79 18.97
N GLY A 157 11.20 -3.19 20.24
CA GLY A 157 12.41 -3.88 20.70
C GLY A 157 12.62 -5.26 20.06
N GLU A 158 11.54 -5.99 19.77
CA GLU A 158 11.63 -7.26 19.03
C GLU A 158 12.09 -7.02 17.59
N VAL A 159 11.45 -6.08 16.88
CA VAL A 159 11.80 -5.74 15.49
C VAL A 159 13.25 -5.29 15.42
N LEU A 160 13.68 -4.41 16.33
CA LEU A 160 15.06 -3.92 16.35
C LEU A 160 16.08 -5.06 16.48
N ARG A 161 15.86 -6.01 17.40
CA ARG A 161 16.76 -7.17 17.57
C ARG A 161 16.82 -8.05 16.32
N GLU A 162 15.69 -8.22 15.63
CA GLU A 162 15.65 -8.98 14.37
C GLU A 162 16.47 -8.28 13.28
N GLU A 163 16.32 -6.95 13.14
CA GLU A 163 17.06 -6.16 12.17
C GLU A 163 18.58 -6.14 12.47
N GLU A 164 18.97 -6.04 13.73
CA GLU A 164 20.39 -6.10 14.16
C GLU A 164 21.02 -7.47 13.84
N MET A 165 20.26 -8.56 13.92
CA MET A 165 20.76 -9.90 13.54
C MET A 165 20.91 -10.05 12.02
N ILE A 166 20.04 -9.43 11.23
CA ILE A 166 20.05 -9.52 9.76
C ILE A 166 21.12 -8.59 9.18
N HIS A 167 21.23 -7.37 9.72
CA HIS A 167 22.07 -6.29 9.21
C HIS A 167 23.17 -5.92 10.20
N GLN A 168 24.12 -6.84 10.44
CA GLN A 168 25.22 -6.67 11.39
C GLN A 168 26.22 -5.56 11.02
N ASP A 169 26.18 -5.09 9.78
CA ASP A 169 26.96 -3.99 9.24
C ASP A 169 26.28 -2.62 9.41
N ARG A 170 25.11 -2.56 10.08
CA ARG A 170 24.31 -1.34 10.25
C ARG A 170 24.26 -0.89 11.70
N VAL A 171 24.08 0.40 11.91
CA VAL A 171 23.92 0.98 13.25
C VAL A 171 22.47 1.37 13.47
N PHE A 172 21.81 0.62 14.35
CA PHE A 172 20.45 0.92 14.78
C PHE A 172 20.45 1.65 16.12
N LEU A 173 19.66 2.70 16.24
CA LEU A 173 19.60 3.55 17.42
C LEU A 173 18.17 3.63 17.98
N PRO A 174 17.86 2.84 19.03
CA PRO A 174 16.57 2.89 19.70
C PRO A 174 16.39 4.20 20.47
N ARG A 175 15.14 4.72 20.47
CA ARG A 175 14.77 5.91 21.23
C ARG A 175 13.34 5.80 21.76
N TRP A 176 13.17 5.22 22.94
CA TRP A 176 11.94 5.22 23.72
C TRP A 176 12.26 5.23 25.21
N GLY A 177 11.27 5.63 26.04
CA GLY A 177 11.37 5.62 27.50
C GLY A 177 11.05 4.25 28.08
N GLU A 178 11.11 4.16 29.42
CA GLU A 178 10.76 2.94 30.18
C GLU A 178 9.23 2.73 30.30
N ALA A 179 8.45 3.81 30.16
CA ALA A 179 7.00 3.73 30.28
C ALA A 179 6.39 2.95 29.08
N PRO A 180 5.49 1.98 29.37
CA PRO A 180 4.80 1.24 28.32
C PRO A 180 3.90 2.16 27.51
N ILE A 181 3.77 1.88 26.21
CA ILE A 181 2.89 2.60 25.30
C ILE A 181 1.85 1.61 24.75
N PRO A 182 0.72 1.44 25.47
CA PRO A 182 -0.29 0.46 25.10
C PRO A 182 -1.07 0.90 23.87
N VAL A 183 -1.27 -0.04 22.95
CA VAL A 183 -2.12 0.11 21.76
C VAL A 183 -3.02 -1.10 21.61
N ARG A 184 -4.16 -0.94 20.93
CA ARG A 184 -5.02 -2.04 20.53
C ARG A 184 -4.99 -2.20 19.00
N ALA A 185 -4.22 -3.16 18.53
CA ALA A 185 -3.96 -3.37 17.11
C ALA A 185 -3.67 -4.85 16.83
N ASP A 186 -3.58 -5.22 15.56
CA ASP A 186 -3.03 -6.52 15.18
C ASP A 186 -1.50 -6.47 15.26
N GLN A 187 -0.96 -7.14 16.27
CA GLN A 187 0.47 -7.12 16.57
C GLN A 187 1.33 -7.58 15.39
N GLY A 188 0.88 -8.62 14.67
CA GLY A 188 1.61 -9.14 13.51
C GLY A 188 1.65 -8.14 12.35
N LEU A 189 0.52 -7.48 12.08
CA LEU A 189 0.45 -6.47 11.05
C LEU A 189 1.25 -5.21 11.41
N ILE A 190 1.22 -4.77 12.67
CA ILE A 190 2.03 -3.61 13.11
C ILE A 190 3.53 -3.96 13.06
N LYS A 191 3.91 -5.18 13.44
CA LYS A 191 5.28 -5.68 13.26
C LYS A 191 5.72 -5.61 11.79
N GLN A 192 4.85 -5.99 10.87
CA GLN A 192 5.10 -5.91 9.44
C GLN A 192 5.30 -4.46 8.98
N VAL A 193 4.52 -3.49 9.47
CA VAL A 193 4.74 -2.06 9.18
C VAL A 193 6.14 -1.62 9.61
N MET A 194 6.53 -1.95 10.84
CA MET A 194 7.86 -1.57 11.35
C MET A 194 8.98 -2.16 10.50
N ARG A 195 8.89 -3.46 10.15
CA ARG A 195 9.88 -4.13 9.27
C ARG A 195 9.96 -3.44 7.91
N ILE A 196 8.84 -3.16 7.25
CA ILE A 196 8.82 -2.47 5.95
C ILE A 196 9.54 -1.12 6.03
N LEU A 197 9.31 -0.36 7.12
CA LEU A 197 9.99 0.93 7.30
C LEU A 197 11.48 0.77 7.58
N MET A 198 11.87 -0.20 8.39
CA MET A 198 13.27 -0.50 8.72
C MET A 198 14.02 -0.99 7.47
N ASP A 199 13.47 -1.96 6.74
CA ASP A 199 14.03 -2.46 5.47
C ASP A 199 14.25 -1.34 4.46
N ASN A 200 13.28 -0.42 4.31
CA ASN A 200 13.44 0.73 3.44
C ASN A 200 14.58 1.64 3.92
N SER A 201 14.65 1.92 5.21
CA SER A 201 15.72 2.76 5.77
C SER A 201 17.11 2.14 5.56
N VAL A 202 17.25 0.84 5.77
CA VAL A 202 18.51 0.11 5.50
C VAL A 202 18.86 0.14 4.01
N LYS A 203 17.89 -0.09 3.16
CA LYS A 203 18.05 -0.18 1.72
C LYS A 203 18.50 1.12 1.07
N TYR A 204 17.97 2.25 1.55
CA TYR A 204 18.24 3.56 0.96
C TYR A 204 19.29 4.38 1.70
N SER A 205 19.90 3.82 2.75
CA SER A 205 21.00 4.41 3.49
C SER A 205 22.36 3.88 3.01
N PRO A 206 23.43 4.68 3.10
CA PRO A 206 24.78 4.18 2.87
C PRO A 206 25.18 3.13 3.93
N PRO A 207 26.20 2.29 3.68
CA PRO A 207 26.61 1.22 4.59
C PRO A 207 26.91 1.65 6.03
N ASP A 208 27.39 2.86 6.23
CA ASP A 208 27.72 3.50 7.51
C ASP A 208 26.60 4.40 8.07
N GLY A 209 25.48 4.48 7.36
CA GLY A 209 24.32 5.28 7.74
C GLY A 209 23.62 4.72 8.98
N ARG A 210 23.08 5.64 9.80
CA ARG A 210 22.35 5.31 11.02
C ARG A 210 20.86 5.21 10.76
N VAL A 211 20.22 4.24 11.41
CA VAL A 211 18.78 4.09 11.39
C VAL A 211 18.24 4.25 12.82
N TYR A 212 17.35 5.19 13.00
CA TYR A 212 16.73 5.49 14.30
C TYR A 212 15.32 4.89 14.33
N LEU A 213 15.02 4.12 15.37
CA LEU A 213 13.66 3.68 15.68
C LEU A 213 13.22 4.35 16.96
N ARG A 214 12.18 5.17 16.90
CA ARG A 214 11.64 5.90 18.05
C ARG A 214 10.18 5.52 18.29
N VAL A 215 9.83 5.33 19.56
CA VAL A 215 8.42 5.14 19.99
C VAL A 215 8.10 6.21 21.04
N THR A 216 7.03 6.95 20.86
CA THR A 216 6.60 8.00 21.80
C THR A 216 5.08 8.00 21.95
N ALA A 217 4.61 8.29 23.17
CA ALA A 217 3.21 8.61 23.40
C ALA A 217 2.96 10.08 23.03
N GLN A 218 1.86 10.34 22.39
CA GLN A 218 1.34 11.66 22.07
C GLN A 218 -0.14 11.69 22.47
N GLU A 219 -0.74 12.88 22.70
CA GLU A 219 -2.14 12.99 23.14
C GLU A 219 -3.10 12.10 22.34
N GLY A 220 -3.60 11.01 22.97
CA GLY A 220 -4.51 10.05 22.35
C GLY A 220 -3.92 9.09 21.32
N TYR A 221 -2.60 9.16 21.04
CA TYR A 221 -1.94 8.36 20.01
C TYR A 221 -0.57 7.85 20.47
N ALA A 222 -0.19 6.71 19.92
CA ALA A 222 1.16 6.17 19.95
C ALA A 222 1.84 6.43 18.60
N ARG A 223 3.03 7.01 18.61
CA ARG A 223 3.81 7.33 17.41
C ARG A 223 5.03 6.43 17.31
N VAL A 224 5.19 5.75 16.20
CA VAL A 224 6.43 5.06 15.81
C VAL A 224 7.08 5.85 14.69
N THR A 225 8.37 6.12 14.83
CA THR A 225 9.16 6.86 13.85
C THR A 225 10.36 6.05 13.46
N VAL A 226 10.56 5.81 12.17
CA VAL A 226 11.80 5.32 11.59
C VAL A 226 12.46 6.48 10.83
N GLN A 227 13.73 6.72 11.10
CA GLN A 227 14.50 7.79 10.45
C GLN A 227 15.83 7.24 9.99
N ASP A 228 16.21 7.55 8.77
CA ASP A 228 17.49 7.22 8.16
C ASP A 228 18.29 8.46 7.75
N GLU A 229 19.57 8.25 7.49
CA GLU A 229 20.52 9.22 6.93
C GLU A 229 20.83 8.88 5.46
N GLY A 230 19.81 8.42 4.73
CA GLY A 230 19.92 7.95 3.36
C GLY A 230 19.83 9.04 2.30
N MET A 231 19.58 8.62 1.06
CA MET A 231 19.49 9.51 -0.09
C MET A 231 18.35 10.54 -0.02
N GLY A 232 17.38 10.32 0.84
CA GLY A 232 16.17 11.14 0.93
C GLY A 232 15.23 10.98 -0.28
N ILE A 233 14.15 11.75 -0.28
CA ILE A 233 13.11 11.72 -1.30
C ILE A 233 12.90 13.15 -1.79
N ALA A 234 12.92 13.33 -3.12
CA ALA A 234 12.61 14.59 -3.75
C ALA A 234 11.15 15.03 -3.43
N PRO A 235 10.88 16.33 -3.23
CA PRO A 235 9.55 16.82 -2.82
C PRO A 235 8.40 16.32 -3.71
N GLN A 236 8.64 16.18 -5.01
CA GLN A 236 7.65 15.68 -5.97
C GLN A 236 7.28 14.21 -5.74
N GLY A 237 8.19 13.43 -5.15
CA GLY A 237 7.99 12.00 -4.87
C GLY A 237 7.18 11.75 -3.59
N ILE A 238 7.25 12.63 -2.60
CA ILE A 238 6.64 12.42 -1.28
C ILE A 238 5.13 12.08 -1.35
N PRO A 239 4.31 12.74 -2.17
CA PRO A 239 2.89 12.39 -2.29
C PRO A 239 2.62 10.99 -2.84
N HIS A 240 3.60 10.39 -3.52
CA HIS A 240 3.46 9.14 -4.27
C HIS A 240 4.11 7.92 -3.61
N ILE A 241 4.88 8.10 -2.53
CA ILE A 241 5.63 6.98 -1.91
C ILE A 241 4.75 5.83 -1.41
N PHE A 242 3.47 6.09 -1.18
CA PHE A 242 2.48 5.09 -0.79
C PHE A 242 1.69 4.50 -1.97
N ASP A 243 1.91 5.00 -3.20
CA ASP A 243 1.30 4.44 -4.40
C ASP A 243 1.93 3.07 -4.70
N ARG A 244 1.13 2.13 -5.20
CA ARG A 244 1.60 0.78 -5.54
C ARG A 244 2.60 0.84 -6.68
N PHE A 245 3.68 0.05 -6.58
CA PHE A 245 4.78 -0.01 -7.55
C PHE A 245 5.54 1.32 -7.75
N TYR A 246 5.24 2.32 -6.92
CA TYR A 246 5.97 3.58 -7.02
C TYR A 246 7.42 3.41 -6.58
N ARG A 247 8.33 3.90 -7.42
CA ARG A 247 9.76 3.96 -7.16
C ARG A 247 10.29 5.27 -7.74
N THR A 248 11.19 5.92 -7.02
CA THR A 248 11.89 7.09 -7.54
C THR A 248 12.84 6.67 -8.67
N ASP A 249 13.16 7.56 -9.61
CA ASP A 249 14.06 7.22 -10.73
C ASP A 249 15.44 6.77 -10.24
N GLN A 250 15.94 7.35 -9.17
CA GLN A 250 17.19 6.95 -8.52
C GLN A 250 17.10 5.55 -7.86
N SER A 251 15.92 5.10 -7.46
CA SER A 251 15.71 3.78 -6.86
C SER A 251 15.40 2.68 -7.89
N ARG A 252 15.30 3.02 -9.17
CA ARG A 252 15.10 2.04 -10.27
C ARG A 252 16.36 1.24 -10.60
N ASP A 253 17.50 1.61 -10.03
CA ASP A 253 18.72 0.81 -10.18
C ASP A 253 18.49 -0.60 -9.62
N ARG A 254 18.74 -1.63 -10.43
CA ARG A 254 18.45 -3.06 -10.09
C ARG A 254 19.17 -3.53 -8.83
N ARG A 255 20.25 -2.84 -8.43
CA ARG A 255 21.03 -3.16 -7.21
C ARG A 255 20.27 -2.94 -5.91
N THR A 256 19.30 -2.01 -5.90
CA THR A 256 18.53 -1.68 -4.69
C THR A 256 17.27 -2.51 -4.52
N GLY A 257 16.91 -3.43 -5.42
CA GLY A 257 15.80 -4.39 -5.30
C GLY A 257 14.50 -3.84 -4.66
N GLY A 258 13.37 -4.45 -4.87
CA GLY A 258 12.11 -4.13 -4.18
C GLY A 258 10.98 -3.79 -5.14
N THR A 259 9.81 -4.30 -4.81
CA THR A 259 8.61 -4.31 -5.64
C THR A 259 7.87 -2.97 -5.69
N GLY A 260 8.18 -2.03 -4.78
CA GLY A 260 7.38 -0.80 -4.61
C GLY A 260 6.01 -1.04 -3.96
N LEU A 261 5.78 -2.22 -3.38
CA LEU A 261 4.52 -2.56 -2.69
C LEU A 261 4.60 -2.37 -1.17
N GLY A 262 5.78 -2.38 -0.58
CA GLY A 262 5.93 -2.37 0.89
C GLY A 262 5.23 -1.19 1.55
N LEU A 263 5.48 0.05 1.12
CA LEU A 263 4.85 1.24 1.72
C LEU A 263 3.33 1.28 1.49
N SER A 264 2.84 0.77 0.37
CA SER A 264 1.38 0.67 0.13
C SER A 264 0.72 -0.36 1.05
N ILE A 265 1.40 -1.47 1.38
CA ILE A 265 0.98 -2.44 2.39
C ILE A 265 0.99 -1.79 3.78
N ALA A 266 2.07 -1.11 4.14
CA ALA A 266 2.18 -0.41 5.42
C ALA A 266 1.04 0.62 5.58
N LYS A 267 0.74 1.38 4.52
CA LYS A 267 -0.36 2.35 4.53
C LYS A 267 -1.71 1.67 4.75
N TRP A 268 -2.00 0.59 4.04
CA TRP A 268 -3.24 -0.16 4.22
C TRP A 268 -3.39 -0.64 5.68
N ILE A 269 -2.31 -1.19 6.25
CA ILE A 269 -2.32 -1.68 7.64
C ILE A 269 -2.63 -0.54 8.61
N VAL A 270 -1.93 0.58 8.52
CA VAL A 270 -2.10 1.72 9.43
C VAL A 270 -3.48 2.35 9.28
N ASP A 271 -3.96 2.56 8.05
CA ASP A 271 -5.30 3.08 7.77
C ASP A 271 -6.39 2.17 8.37
N ARG A 272 -6.20 0.83 8.30
CA ARG A 272 -7.14 -0.14 8.85
C ARG A 272 -7.19 -0.15 10.38
N HIS A 273 -6.16 0.36 11.02
CA HIS A 273 -6.10 0.55 12.48
C HIS A 273 -6.51 1.96 12.92
N GLY A 274 -7.07 2.79 12.03
CA GLY A 274 -7.47 4.17 12.33
C GLY A 274 -6.29 5.13 12.54
N GLY A 275 -5.12 4.76 12.04
CA GLY A 275 -3.91 5.55 12.10
C GLY A 275 -3.63 6.34 10.82
N TRP A 276 -2.50 7.03 10.78
CA TRP A 276 -2.02 7.73 9.59
C TRP A 276 -0.49 7.83 9.57
N PHE A 277 0.05 8.24 8.43
CA PHE A 277 1.48 8.47 8.24
C PHE A 277 1.83 9.96 8.21
N GLU A 278 3.02 10.27 8.70
CA GLU A 278 3.70 11.55 8.51
C GLU A 278 5.08 11.30 7.91
N VAL A 279 5.42 12.06 6.87
CA VAL A 279 6.68 11.91 6.15
C VAL A 279 7.40 13.24 6.09
N VAL A 280 8.65 13.23 6.51
CA VAL A 280 9.56 14.35 6.37
C VAL A 280 10.83 13.83 5.71
N SER A 281 11.15 14.34 4.54
CA SER A 281 12.33 13.91 3.80
C SER A 281 13.01 15.08 3.13
N ARG A 282 14.32 15.00 3.00
CA ARG A 282 15.12 15.94 2.24
C ARG A 282 16.16 15.16 1.45
N GLU A 283 16.19 15.40 0.16
CA GLU A 283 17.14 14.79 -0.76
C GLU A 283 18.59 15.06 -0.32
N GLY A 284 19.41 14.01 -0.32
CA GLY A 284 20.80 14.05 0.14
C GLY A 284 20.99 14.14 1.67
N VAL A 285 19.92 14.11 2.47
CA VAL A 285 19.99 14.22 3.94
C VAL A 285 19.42 12.98 4.63
N GLY A 286 18.30 12.45 4.14
CA GLY A 286 17.63 11.29 4.70
C GLY A 286 16.11 11.43 4.75
N THR A 287 15.47 10.39 5.29
CA THR A 287 14.01 10.30 5.39
C THR A 287 13.59 9.95 6.82
N ARG A 288 12.49 10.56 7.25
CA ARG A 288 11.80 10.23 8.49
C ARG A 288 10.34 9.91 8.17
N ILE A 289 9.95 8.67 8.41
CA ILE A 289 8.57 8.21 8.27
C ILE A 289 8.06 7.87 9.67
N SER A 290 6.92 8.45 10.02
CA SER A 290 6.23 8.14 11.27
C SER A 290 4.85 7.59 10.96
N PHE A 291 4.40 6.60 11.73
CA PHE A 291 3.00 6.25 11.77
C PHE A 291 2.43 6.43 13.17
N LEU A 292 1.16 6.78 13.23
CA LEU A 292 0.44 7.01 14.48
C LEU A 292 -0.72 6.03 14.58
N LEU A 293 -0.92 5.47 15.76
CA LEU A 293 -2.03 4.59 16.09
C LEU A 293 -2.80 5.18 17.27
N PRO A 294 -4.13 5.02 17.35
CA PRO A 294 -4.89 5.37 18.54
C PRO A 294 -4.32 4.63 19.76
N SER A 295 -4.04 5.36 20.85
CA SER A 295 -3.62 4.76 22.11
C SER A 295 -4.77 3.95 22.70
N ALA A 296 -4.48 2.76 23.24
CA ALA A 296 -5.42 2.12 24.13
C ALA A 296 -5.45 2.89 25.47
N PRO A 297 -6.62 3.06 26.12
CA PRO A 297 -6.61 3.52 27.51
C PRO A 297 -5.75 2.55 28.31
N ALA A 298 -4.91 3.08 29.20
CA ALA A 298 -4.18 2.23 30.15
C ALA A 298 -5.21 1.32 30.82
N SER A 299 -5.08 0.00 30.62
CA SER A 299 -5.95 -0.97 31.25
C SER A 299 -5.85 -0.77 32.76
N THR A 300 -6.85 -0.14 33.37
CA THR A 300 -7.15 -0.34 34.78
C THR A 300 -7.41 -1.84 34.93
N GLU A 301 -6.64 -2.51 35.78
CA GLU A 301 -6.78 -3.92 36.18
C GLU A 301 -8.10 -4.16 36.93
N GLU A 302 -9.25 -3.93 36.32
CA GLU A 302 -10.57 -4.05 36.97
C GLU A 302 -11.59 -4.91 36.19
N GLU A 303 -11.14 -5.78 35.28
CA GLU A 303 -12.05 -6.78 34.68
C GLU A 303 -11.55 -8.23 34.85
N ALA A 304 -11.02 -8.54 36.04
CA ALA A 304 -10.73 -9.92 36.46
C ALA A 304 -11.14 -10.11 37.92
N LEU A 305 -12.45 -10.09 38.23
CA LEU A 305 -13.02 -10.65 39.46
C LEU A 305 -14.40 -11.24 39.16
#